data_d21cc93a13b5fbdcbe67297432dd13ff
#
_entry.id   d21cc93a13b5fbdcbe67297432dd13ff
#
_cell.length_a   1.000
_cell.length_b   1.000
_cell.length_c   1.000
_cell.angle_alpha   90.00
_cell.angle_beta   90.00
_cell.angle_gamma   90.00
#
_symmetry.space_group_name_H-M   'P 1'
#
loop_
_entity.id
_entity.type
_entity.pdbx_description
1 polymer ?
#
loop_
_entity_poly.entity_id
_entity_poly.type
_entity_poly.pdbx_seq_one_letter_code
_entity_poly.pdbx_strand_id
1 'polypeptide(L)'
;MVKEVFYTLQGEGAQAGRPAVFLRFSGCNLWSGLEEDRHDAICKFCDTDFRGSDGQNGGRYTISELTELVSSLWPGGGQPYVVCTGGEPLLQLNTPLIDALHGAGFEIAVETNGTIPVPPGIDWICVSPKANAPLKQTSGHELKLVYPQLEPSAHPACFTDLDFDNFYLQAMDGPSQAININLTVDYCLAHPQWKLSVQTHKVVGID
;
A
#
# COMPACT_ATOMS: atom_id res chain seq x y z
N MET A 1 -15.03 4.06 -6.56
CA MET A 1 -15.12 2.73 -7.22
C MET A 1 -14.10 1.81 -6.59
N VAL A 2 -14.51 0.62 -6.25
CA VAL A 2 -13.71 -0.39 -5.54
C VAL A 2 -13.33 -1.50 -6.52
N LYS A 3 -12.05 -1.84 -6.59
CA LYS A 3 -11.55 -2.96 -7.39
C LYS A 3 -11.93 -4.27 -6.71
N GLU A 4 -11.67 -4.38 -5.41
CA GLU A 4 -11.93 -5.58 -4.62
C GLU A 4 -11.95 -5.30 -3.12
N VAL A 5 -12.64 -6.16 -2.36
CA VAL A 5 -12.61 -6.21 -0.89
C VAL A 5 -12.51 -7.65 -0.45
N PHE A 6 -11.49 -7.99 0.36
CA PHE A 6 -11.24 -9.35 0.81
C PHE A 6 -10.56 -9.40 2.18
N TYR A 7 -10.69 -10.49 2.88
CA TYR A 7 -10.04 -10.73 4.18
C TYR A 7 -8.81 -11.61 4.00
N THR A 8 -7.67 -11.16 4.48
CA THR A 8 -6.39 -11.85 4.38
C THR A 8 -5.42 -11.41 5.49
N LEU A 9 -4.12 -11.69 5.33
CA LEU A 9 -3.06 -11.14 6.17
C LEU A 9 -2.35 -10.00 5.46
N GLN A 10 -2.02 -8.92 6.20
CA GLN A 10 -1.06 -7.94 5.69
C GLN A 10 0.28 -8.66 5.41
N GLY A 11 0.74 -8.59 4.18
CA GLY A 11 1.91 -9.33 3.71
C GLY A 11 3.22 -8.55 3.76
N GLU A 12 3.19 -7.25 4.09
CA GLU A 12 4.32 -6.33 3.92
C GLU A 12 4.53 -5.41 5.13
N GLY A 13 5.77 -4.92 5.28
CA GLY A 13 6.14 -3.88 6.22
C GLY A 13 5.96 -4.25 7.70
N ALA A 14 5.73 -3.24 8.53
CA ALA A 14 5.66 -3.39 9.99
C ALA A 14 4.44 -4.16 10.47
N GLN A 15 3.35 -4.17 9.69
CA GLN A 15 2.10 -4.86 10.03
C GLN A 15 2.01 -6.27 9.42
N ALA A 16 3.10 -6.78 8.83
CA ALA A 16 3.12 -8.11 8.21
C ALA A 16 2.68 -9.21 9.18
N GLY A 17 1.82 -10.12 8.70
CA GLY A 17 1.23 -11.21 9.48
C GLY A 17 -0.06 -10.84 10.22
N ARG A 18 -0.46 -9.56 10.25
CA ARG A 18 -1.69 -9.11 10.91
C ARG A 18 -2.92 -9.39 10.02
N PRO A 19 -3.98 -10.04 10.53
CA PRO A 19 -5.24 -10.18 9.82
C PRO A 19 -5.84 -8.82 9.49
N ALA A 20 -6.34 -8.65 8.27
CA ALA A 20 -6.91 -7.39 7.79
C ALA A 20 -7.97 -7.61 6.71
N VAL A 21 -8.92 -6.70 6.61
CA VAL A 21 -9.76 -6.55 5.43
C VAL A 21 -9.06 -5.58 4.49
N PHE A 22 -8.72 -6.04 3.29
CA PHE A 22 -8.15 -5.18 2.25
C PHE A 22 -9.28 -4.53 1.45
N LEU A 23 -9.26 -3.21 1.41
CA LEU A 23 -10.14 -2.38 0.59
C LEU A 23 -9.31 -1.73 -0.51
N ARG A 24 -9.32 -2.35 -1.70
CA ARG A 24 -8.58 -1.86 -2.86
C ARG A 24 -9.43 -0.98 -3.73
N PHE A 25 -9.09 0.29 -3.82
CA PHE A 25 -9.72 1.25 -4.72
C PHE A 25 -9.18 1.12 -6.15
N SER A 26 -10.04 1.39 -7.13
CA SER A 26 -9.65 1.43 -8.54
C SER A 26 -9.01 2.76 -8.90
N GLY A 27 -8.03 2.72 -9.81
CA GLY A 27 -7.39 3.90 -10.39
C GLY A 27 -6.16 4.39 -9.62
N CYS A 28 -5.24 4.98 -10.37
CA CYS A 28 -3.98 5.55 -9.87
C CYS A 28 -3.66 6.83 -10.64
N ASN A 29 -2.97 7.76 -9.97
CA ASN A 29 -2.51 8.99 -10.60
C ASN A 29 -1.09 8.89 -11.21
N LEU A 30 -0.42 7.74 -11.08
CA LEU A 30 0.94 7.53 -11.59
C LEU A 30 1.03 6.55 -12.76
N TRP A 31 -0.04 5.81 -13.01
CA TRP A 31 -0.18 4.90 -14.14
C TRP A 31 -1.65 4.61 -14.43
N SER A 32 -2.00 4.47 -15.70
CA SER A 32 -3.38 4.12 -16.14
C SER A 32 -3.78 2.68 -15.78
N GLY A 33 -2.80 1.81 -15.52
CA GLY A 33 -2.97 0.38 -15.35
C GLY A 33 -3.08 -0.38 -16.68
N LEU A 34 -2.92 0.30 -17.83
CA LEU A 34 -2.83 -0.32 -19.14
C LEU A 34 -1.37 -0.62 -19.47
N GLU A 35 -1.09 -1.84 -19.91
CA GLU A 35 0.29 -2.24 -20.23
C GLU A 35 0.87 -1.43 -21.41
N GLU A 36 0.03 -1.05 -22.36
CA GLU A 36 0.38 -0.18 -23.49
C GLU A 36 0.89 1.21 -23.06
N ASP A 37 0.42 1.71 -21.90
CA ASP A 37 0.80 3.03 -21.36
C ASP A 37 1.99 2.93 -20.38
N ARG A 38 2.49 1.74 -20.07
CA ARG A 38 3.54 1.54 -19.04
C ARG A 38 4.83 2.29 -19.36
N HIS A 39 5.15 2.44 -20.64
CA HIS A 39 6.37 3.13 -21.06
C HIS A 39 6.36 4.62 -20.69
N ASP A 40 5.18 5.26 -20.66
CA ASP A 40 4.97 6.67 -20.29
C ASP A 40 4.60 6.85 -18.82
N ALA A 41 4.36 5.75 -18.08
CA ALA A 41 3.99 5.79 -16.67
C ALA A 41 5.12 6.37 -15.81
N ILE A 42 4.76 7.10 -14.76
CA ILE A 42 5.70 7.48 -13.70
C ILE A 42 6.10 6.23 -12.92
N CYS A 43 5.14 5.39 -12.51
CA CYS A 43 5.40 4.11 -11.84
C CYS A 43 5.41 2.97 -12.87
N LYS A 44 6.59 2.51 -13.29
CA LYS A 44 6.78 1.51 -14.35
C LYS A 44 6.83 0.06 -13.85
N PHE A 45 6.98 -0.17 -12.54
CA PHE A 45 7.15 -1.48 -11.93
C PHE A 45 5.94 -1.96 -11.12
N CYS A 46 4.78 -1.31 -11.29
CA CYS A 46 3.57 -1.69 -10.55
C CYS A 46 3.16 -3.11 -10.90
N ASP A 47 3.00 -3.96 -9.87
CA ASP A 47 2.59 -5.36 -9.94
C ASP A 47 1.11 -5.56 -9.52
N THR A 48 0.41 -4.46 -9.23
CA THR A 48 -0.98 -4.49 -8.74
C THR A 48 -1.97 -4.27 -9.87
N ASP A 49 -2.96 -5.15 -9.98
CA ASP A 49 -4.16 -4.89 -10.78
C ASP A 49 -5.15 -4.03 -9.97
N PHE A 50 -5.26 -2.76 -10.35
CA PHE A 50 -6.18 -1.79 -9.72
C PHE A 50 -7.24 -1.28 -10.70
N ARG A 51 -7.38 -1.90 -11.88
CA ARG A 51 -8.35 -1.45 -12.89
C ARG A 51 -9.70 -2.12 -12.72
N GLY A 52 -10.75 -1.36 -13.07
CA GLY A 52 -12.11 -1.89 -13.06
C GLY A 52 -12.65 -2.14 -11.64
N SER A 53 -13.61 -3.03 -11.57
CA SER A 53 -14.29 -3.43 -10.33
C SER A 53 -14.71 -4.91 -10.40
N ASP A 54 -13.90 -5.70 -11.04
CA ASP A 54 -14.13 -7.12 -11.38
C ASP A 54 -13.46 -8.10 -10.42
N GLY A 55 -12.76 -7.59 -9.41
CA GLY A 55 -12.22 -8.39 -8.32
C GLY A 55 -13.28 -8.83 -7.31
N GLN A 56 -12.85 -9.60 -6.30
CA GLN A 56 -13.75 -10.12 -5.25
C GLN A 56 -14.46 -8.95 -4.55
N ASN A 57 -15.79 -8.99 -4.50
CA ASN A 57 -16.62 -7.92 -3.94
C ASN A 57 -16.33 -6.53 -4.54
N GLY A 58 -15.88 -6.47 -5.79
CA GLY A 58 -15.67 -5.20 -6.49
C GLY A 58 -16.99 -4.55 -6.89
N GLY A 59 -16.99 -3.20 -7.03
CA GLY A 59 -18.22 -2.51 -7.38
C GLY A 59 -18.19 -1.01 -7.11
N ARG A 60 -19.40 -0.44 -7.18
CA ARG A 60 -19.69 0.94 -6.75
C ARG A 60 -20.58 0.85 -5.52
N TYR A 61 -20.19 1.49 -4.46
CA TYR A 61 -20.85 1.45 -3.17
C TYR A 61 -21.11 2.86 -2.65
N THR A 62 -22.19 3.03 -1.93
CA THR A 62 -22.34 4.11 -0.96
C THR A 62 -21.43 3.84 0.24
N ILE A 63 -21.21 4.85 1.08
CA ILE A 63 -20.38 4.69 2.28
C ILE A 63 -20.99 3.62 3.20
N SER A 64 -22.31 3.60 3.40
CA SER A 64 -22.99 2.60 4.24
C SER A 64 -22.78 1.19 3.72
N GLU A 65 -23.06 0.95 2.44
CA GLU A 65 -22.89 -0.36 1.81
C GLU A 65 -21.45 -0.86 1.89
N LEU A 66 -20.47 0.04 1.69
CA LEU A 66 -19.05 -0.31 1.76
C LEU A 66 -18.64 -0.66 3.19
N THR A 67 -19.10 0.13 4.18
CA THR A 67 -18.81 -0.14 5.59
C THR A 67 -19.45 -1.45 6.05
N GLU A 68 -20.69 -1.73 5.63
CA GLU A 68 -21.38 -3.00 5.91
C GLU A 68 -20.64 -4.19 5.28
N LEU A 69 -20.18 -4.05 4.04
CA LEU A 69 -19.40 -5.08 3.35
C LEU A 69 -18.08 -5.36 4.09
N VAL A 70 -17.29 -4.31 4.40
CA VAL A 70 -16.02 -4.44 5.14
C VAL A 70 -16.26 -5.11 6.49
N SER A 71 -17.33 -4.72 7.20
CA SER A 71 -17.69 -5.28 8.51
C SER A 71 -18.09 -6.75 8.39
N SER A 72 -18.80 -7.14 7.34
CA SER A 72 -19.26 -8.51 7.12
C SER A 72 -18.12 -9.50 6.86
N LEU A 73 -16.98 -9.00 6.37
CA LEU A 73 -15.79 -9.81 6.07
C LEU A 73 -14.91 -10.03 7.31
N TRP A 74 -15.05 -9.22 8.37
CA TRP A 74 -14.31 -9.44 9.61
C TRP A 74 -14.91 -10.61 10.39
N PRO A 75 -14.16 -11.69 10.67
CA PRO A 75 -14.73 -12.92 11.26
C PRO A 75 -15.04 -12.79 12.76
N GLY A 76 -14.72 -11.63 13.36
CA GLY A 76 -14.83 -11.40 14.79
C GLY A 76 -13.52 -11.71 15.55
N GLY A 77 -13.48 -11.26 16.80
CA GLY A 77 -12.29 -11.36 17.66
C GLY A 77 -11.24 -10.29 17.37
N GLY A 78 -10.53 -9.85 18.41
CA GLY A 78 -9.50 -8.84 18.31
C GLY A 78 -9.98 -7.47 17.84
N GLN A 79 -9.03 -6.60 17.52
CA GLN A 79 -9.28 -5.27 16.95
C GLN A 79 -9.51 -5.39 15.45
N PRO A 80 -10.68 -5.00 14.92
CA PRO A 80 -10.91 -4.97 13.48
C PRO A 80 -9.91 -4.04 12.78
N TYR A 81 -9.37 -4.49 11.65
CA TYR A 81 -8.35 -3.77 10.91
C TYR A 81 -8.65 -3.77 9.41
N VAL A 82 -8.66 -2.58 8.81
CA VAL A 82 -8.84 -2.41 7.37
C VAL A 82 -7.63 -1.71 6.77
N VAL A 83 -7.13 -2.26 5.65
CA VAL A 83 -6.05 -1.66 4.86
C VAL A 83 -6.65 -1.06 3.60
N CYS A 84 -6.72 0.27 3.56
CA CYS A 84 -7.12 1.03 2.40
C CYS A 84 -5.95 1.15 1.43
N THR A 85 -6.07 0.52 0.28
CA THR A 85 -5.03 0.43 -0.75
C THR A 85 -5.65 0.61 -2.14
N GLY A 86 -4.92 0.29 -3.19
CA GLY A 86 -5.45 0.31 -4.55
C GLY A 86 -4.37 0.56 -5.58
N GLY A 87 -4.68 1.36 -6.59
CA GLY A 87 -3.70 2.15 -7.30
C GLY A 87 -3.23 3.29 -6.40
N GLU A 88 -4.09 4.32 -6.22
CA GLU A 88 -3.88 5.35 -5.19
C GLU A 88 -5.19 5.56 -4.40
N PRO A 89 -5.27 5.07 -3.16
CA PRO A 89 -6.51 5.14 -2.38
C PRO A 89 -6.94 6.58 -2.05
N LEU A 90 -6.00 7.51 -1.89
CA LEU A 90 -6.30 8.90 -1.51
C LEU A 90 -7.00 9.71 -2.61
N LEU A 91 -7.16 9.15 -3.81
CA LEU A 91 -8.06 9.71 -4.81
C LEU A 91 -9.54 9.57 -4.43
N GLN A 92 -9.88 8.63 -3.53
CA GLN A 92 -11.26 8.27 -3.21
C GLN A 92 -11.54 8.18 -1.70
N LEU A 93 -10.54 7.81 -0.89
CA LEU A 93 -10.66 7.75 0.57
C LEU A 93 -10.86 9.15 1.14
N ASN A 94 -11.98 9.37 1.80
CA ASN A 94 -12.38 10.66 2.34
C ASN A 94 -12.83 10.54 3.81
N THR A 95 -12.91 11.68 4.50
CA THR A 95 -13.30 11.73 5.93
C THR A 95 -14.62 11.03 6.23
N PRO A 96 -15.70 11.17 5.43
CA PRO A 96 -16.95 10.46 5.72
C PRO A 96 -16.83 8.93 5.72
N LEU A 97 -15.98 8.36 4.86
CA LEU A 97 -15.73 6.91 4.86
C LEU A 97 -14.85 6.50 6.04
N ILE A 98 -13.85 7.30 6.38
CA ILE A 98 -12.99 7.09 7.55
C ILE A 98 -13.85 7.08 8.83
N ASP A 99 -14.71 8.09 9.00
CA ASP A 99 -15.61 8.19 10.16
C ASP A 99 -16.56 7.00 10.25
N ALA A 100 -17.09 6.52 9.12
CA ALA A 100 -17.98 5.36 9.08
C ALA A 100 -17.25 4.05 9.46
N LEU A 101 -16.02 3.85 8.99
CA LEU A 101 -15.19 2.69 9.34
C LEU A 101 -14.81 2.72 10.82
N HIS A 102 -14.44 3.89 11.39
CA HIS A 102 -14.21 4.06 12.82
C HIS A 102 -15.51 3.81 13.62
N GLY A 103 -16.66 4.30 13.14
CA GLY A 103 -17.95 4.03 13.74
C GLY A 103 -18.31 2.54 13.80
N ALA A 104 -17.78 1.75 12.87
CA ALA A 104 -17.87 0.28 12.85
C ALA A 104 -16.77 -0.41 13.69
N GLY A 105 -15.87 0.34 14.34
CA GLY A 105 -14.84 -0.16 15.25
C GLY A 105 -13.52 -0.53 14.57
N PHE A 106 -13.32 -0.21 13.29
CA PHE A 106 -12.08 -0.54 12.58
C PHE A 106 -10.95 0.43 12.92
N GLU A 107 -9.76 -0.11 13.10
CA GLU A 107 -8.49 0.58 12.93
C GLU A 107 -8.18 0.65 11.43
N ILE A 108 -7.75 1.81 10.93
CA ILE A 108 -7.63 2.10 9.51
C ILE A 108 -6.17 2.34 9.13
N ALA A 109 -5.66 1.52 8.22
CA ALA A 109 -4.38 1.78 7.55
C ALA A 109 -4.58 2.30 6.14
N VAL A 110 -3.61 3.06 5.65
CA VAL A 110 -3.50 3.46 4.26
C VAL A 110 -2.14 3.06 3.68
N GLU A 111 -2.17 2.49 2.48
CA GLU A 111 -0.99 2.24 1.63
C GLU A 111 -1.04 3.23 0.46
N THR A 112 -0.21 4.27 0.49
CA THR A 112 -0.25 5.36 -0.50
C THR A 112 1.09 5.58 -1.18
N ASN A 113 1.08 6.13 -2.40
CA ASN A 113 2.30 6.56 -3.08
C ASN A 113 2.84 7.92 -2.55
N GLY A 114 2.12 8.55 -1.63
CA GLY A 114 2.52 9.79 -0.97
C GLY A 114 2.39 11.08 -1.79
N THR A 115 1.81 11.03 -2.99
CA THR A 115 1.61 12.23 -3.83
C THR A 115 0.44 13.10 -3.38
N ILE A 116 -0.41 12.59 -2.50
CA ILE A 116 -1.58 13.26 -1.92
C ILE A 116 -1.43 13.23 -0.41
N PRO A 117 -1.64 14.36 0.31
CA PRO A 117 -1.64 14.35 1.77
C PRO A 117 -2.74 13.44 2.33
N VAL A 118 -2.40 12.69 3.38
CA VAL A 118 -3.34 11.80 4.06
C VAL A 118 -4.35 12.64 4.86
N PRO A 119 -5.67 12.38 4.71
CA PRO A 119 -6.69 13.04 5.53
C PRO A 119 -6.56 12.64 7.01
N PRO A 120 -7.06 13.46 7.95
CA PRO A 120 -7.06 13.12 9.36
C PRO A 120 -7.90 11.86 9.63
N GLY A 121 -7.57 11.15 10.72
CA GLY A 121 -8.30 9.97 11.16
C GLY A 121 -7.77 8.63 10.61
N ILE A 122 -6.60 8.60 9.97
CA ILE A 122 -5.92 7.35 9.61
C ILE A 122 -5.00 6.94 10.75
N ASP A 123 -5.17 5.70 11.23
CA ASP A 123 -4.44 5.15 12.39
C ASP A 123 -3.04 4.63 12.02
N TRP A 124 -2.86 4.16 10.78
CA TRP A 124 -1.57 3.71 10.27
C TRP A 124 -1.31 4.23 8.86
N ILE A 125 -0.27 5.04 8.71
CA ILE A 125 0.12 5.64 7.43
C ILE A 125 1.38 4.95 6.93
N CYS A 126 1.26 4.18 5.84
CA CYS A 126 2.37 3.63 5.08
C CYS A 126 2.52 4.39 3.76
N VAL A 127 3.69 4.97 3.55
CA VAL A 127 4.01 5.71 2.33
C VAL A 127 5.03 4.93 1.51
N SER A 128 4.71 4.70 0.24
CA SER A 128 5.60 4.04 -0.72
C SER A 128 5.99 5.01 -1.84
N PRO A 129 7.05 5.84 -1.66
CA PRO A 129 7.45 6.84 -2.64
C PRO A 129 7.79 6.21 -3.98
N LYS A 130 7.52 6.93 -5.06
CA LYS A 130 7.84 6.52 -6.43
C LYS A 130 8.81 7.52 -7.06
N ALA A 131 9.80 7.02 -7.77
CA ALA A 131 10.75 7.84 -8.52
C ALA A 131 10.00 8.84 -9.41
N ASN A 132 10.50 10.06 -9.47
CA ASN A 132 9.96 11.14 -10.31
C ASN A 132 8.51 11.58 -9.98
N ALA A 133 7.94 11.11 -8.87
CA ALA A 133 6.66 11.59 -8.36
C ALA A 133 6.87 12.60 -7.22
N PRO A 134 6.06 13.68 -7.13
CA PRO A 134 6.19 14.63 -6.03
C PRO A 134 5.74 13.99 -4.72
N LEU A 135 6.63 13.87 -3.74
CA LEU A 135 6.28 13.38 -2.41
C LEU A 135 5.70 14.54 -1.58
N LYS A 136 4.41 14.45 -1.25
CA LYS A 136 3.69 15.44 -0.42
C LYS A 136 3.47 14.95 1.01
N GLN A 137 3.28 13.64 1.21
CA GLN A 137 3.19 13.03 2.52
C GLN A 137 4.60 12.64 2.98
N THR A 138 5.20 13.46 3.84
CA THR A 138 6.59 13.35 4.30
C THR A 138 6.71 12.83 5.73
N SER A 139 5.60 12.42 6.34
CA SER A 139 5.53 11.88 7.70
C SER A 139 4.53 10.73 7.78
N GLY A 140 4.69 9.85 8.75
CA GLY A 140 3.80 8.72 8.96
C GLY A 140 4.46 7.62 9.79
N HIS A 141 3.82 6.45 9.86
CA HIS A 141 4.31 5.33 10.67
C HIS A 141 5.32 4.47 9.91
N GLU A 142 5.22 4.44 8.58
CA GLU A 142 6.07 3.58 7.74
C GLU A 142 6.37 4.22 6.40
N LEU A 143 7.64 4.27 6.03
CA LEU A 143 8.09 4.51 4.67
C LEU A 143 8.58 3.18 4.09
N LYS A 144 7.93 2.69 3.02
CA LYS A 144 8.23 1.43 2.35
C LYS A 144 8.65 1.69 0.91
N LEU A 145 9.95 1.66 0.66
CA LEU A 145 10.53 1.94 -0.66
C LEU A 145 10.78 0.65 -1.43
N VAL A 146 10.29 0.57 -2.66
CA VAL A 146 10.63 -0.54 -3.56
C VAL A 146 12.09 -0.42 -4.00
N TYR A 147 12.84 -1.51 -3.90
CA TYR A 147 14.29 -1.54 -4.16
C TYR A 147 14.71 -2.80 -4.94
N PRO A 148 15.72 -2.72 -5.85
CA PRO A 148 16.40 -1.50 -6.27
C PRO A 148 15.62 -0.72 -7.33
N GLN A 149 15.87 0.59 -7.42
CA GLN A 149 15.42 1.45 -8.52
C GLN A 149 16.64 2.16 -9.09
N LEU A 150 16.65 2.36 -10.43
CA LEU A 150 17.79 2.98 -11.13
C LEU A 150 17.80 4.51 -11.00
N GLU A 151 16.63 5.11 -10.76
CA GLU A 151 16.47 6.55 -10.66
C GLU A 151 17.11 7.09 -9.38
N PRO A 152 18.03 8.08 -9.46
CA PRO A 152 18.67 8.65 -8.28
C PRO A 152 17.69 9.21 -7.24
N SER A 153 16.54 9.73 -7.66
CA SER A 153 15.48 10.25 -6.78
C SER A 153 14.80 9.18 -5.93
N ALA A 154 14.97 7.89 -6.26
CA ALA A 154 14.49 6.74 -5.49
C ALA A 154 15.59 6.06 -4.67
N HIS A 155 16.79 6.67 -4.56
CA HIS A 155 17.83 6.12 -3.71
C HIS A 155 17.41 6.21 -2.22
N PRO A 156 17.56 5.14 -1.41
CA PRO A 156 17.07 5.14 -0.03
C PRO A 156 17.59 6.31 0.81
N ALA A 157 18.82 6.78 0.59
CA ALA A 157 19.39 7.92 1.29
C ALA A 157 18.60 9.25 1.11
N CYS A 158 17.76 9.35 0.06
CA CYS A 158 16.91 10.52 -0.15
C CYS A 158 15.75 10.62 0.86
N PHE A 159 15.48 9.57 1.61
CA PHE A 159 14.29 9.47 2.46
C PHE A 159 14.61 9.36 3.96
N THR A 160 15.88 9.19 4.35
CA THR A 160 16.28 8.91 5.74
C THR A 160 16.01 10.05 6.72
N ASP A 161 15.88 11.28 6.25
CA ASP A 161 15.62 12.47 7.07
C ASP A 161 14.12 12.82 7.18
N LEU A 162 13.24 11.99 6.58
CA LEU A 162 11.80 12.17 6.66
C LEU A 162 11.26 11.68 8.00
N ASP A 163 10.12 12.20 8.42
CA ASP A 163 9.49 11.96 9.71
C ASP A 163 8.63 10.66 9.68
N PHE A 164 9.31 9.50 9.68
CA PHE A 164 8.68 8.18 9.73
C PHE A 164 9.27 7.35 10.88
N ASP A 165 8.41 6.59 11.56
CA ASP A 165 8.82 5.70 12.65
C ASP A 165 9.61 4.49 12.14
N ASN A 166 9.29 4.02 10.92
CA ASN A 166 9.86 2.81 10.33
C ASN A 166 10.24 3.02 8.87
N PHE A 167 11.42 2.52 8.49
CA PHE A 167 11.91 2.53 7.13
C PHE A 167 12.08 1.10 6.62
N TYR A 168 11.40 0.75 5.53
CA TYR A 168 11.45 -0.56 4.90
C TYR A 168 11.91 -0.48 3.45
N LEU A 169 12.74 -1.43 3.05
CA LEU A 169 13.02 -1.72 1.64
C LEU A 169 12.25 -2.99 1.25
N GLN A 170 11.40 -2.83 0.26
CA GLN A 170 10.62 -3.90 -0.36
C GLN A 170 11.32 -4.34 -1.63
N ALA A 171 11.81 -5.59 -1.70
CA ALA A 171 12.43 -6.09 -2.90
C ALA A 171 11.47 -6.00 -4.09
N MET A 172 11.93 -5.37 -5.20
CA MET A 172 11.13 -5.23 -6.42
C MET A 172 10.79 -6.61 -6.98
N ASP A 173 9.50 -6.83 -7.21
CA ASP A 173 8.99 -8.05 -7.83
C ASP A 173 9.30 -8.13 -9.33
N GLY A 174 9.15 -9.31 -9.93
CA GLY A 174 9.35 -9.56 -11.34
C GLY A 174 10.44 -10.59 -11.65
N PRO A 175 10.90 -10.67 -12.90
CA PRO A 175 11.84 -11.71 -13.33
C PRO A 175 13.17 -11.75 -12.57
N SER A 176 13.57 -10.62 -11.97
CA SER A 176 14.82 -10.48 -11.20
C SER A 176 14.60 -10.54 -9.69
N GLN A 177 13.44 -10.97 -9.21
CA GLN A 177 13.05 -10.91 -7.79
C GLN A 177 14.12 -11.54 -6.86
N ALA A 178 14.65 -12.71 -7.19
CA ALA A 178 15.67 -13.38 -6.38
C ALA A 178 16.96 -12.54 -6.24
N ILE A 179 17.36 -11.85 -7.31
CA ILE A 179 18.51 -10.93 -7.27
C ILE A 179 18.16 -9.69 -6.45
N ASN A 180 16.98 -9.15 -6.65
CA ASN A 180 16.51 -7.95 -5.93
C ASN A 180 16.40 -8.20 -4.42
N ILE A 181 15.98 -9.40 -3.99
CA ILE A 181 15.96 -9.79 -2.58
C ILE A 181 17.39 -9.73 -2.00
N ASN A 182 18.38 -10.35 -2.67
CA ASN A 182 19.76 -10.34 -2.20
C ASN A 182 20.31 -8.90 -2.10
N LEU A 183 20.10 -8.08 -3.13
CA LEU A 183 20.52 -6.67 -3.12
C LEU A 183 19.85 -5.89 -1.97
N THR A 184 18.58 -6.17 -1.68
CA THR A 184 17.84 -5.52 -0.60
C THR A 184 18.39 -5.94 0.76
N VAL A 185 18.69 -7.23 0.95
CA VAL A 185 19.33 -7.76 2.16
C VAL A 185 20.68 -7.10 2.38
N ASP A 186 21.53 -7.08 1.36
CA ASP A 186 22.87 -6.47 1.44
C ASP A 186 22.79 -4.98 1.79
N TYR A 187 21.84 -4.26 1.21
CA TYR A 187 21.63 -2.85 1.54
C TYR A 187 21.18 -2.67 3.00
N CYS A 188 20.21 -3.45 3.48
CA CYS A 188 19.74 -3.38 4.86
C CYS A 188 20.85 -3.73 5.86
N LEU A 189 21.71 -4.73 5.57
CA LEU A 189 22.84 -5.08 6.42
C LEU A 189 23.88 -3.95 6.50
N ALA A 190 24.09 -3.22 5.39
CA ALA A 190 24.99 -2.07 5.35
C ALA A 190 24.38 -0.80 5.96
N HIS A 191 23.05 -0.70 6.06
CA HIS A 191 22.31 0.49 6.49
C HIS A 191 21.22 0.09 7.53
N PRO A 192 21.57 -0.10 8.81
CA PRO A 192 20.68 -0.68 9.84
C PRO A 192 19.40 0.11 10.14
N GLN A 193 19.27 1.34 9.69
CA GLN A 193 18.02 2.12 9.75
C GLN A 193 16.94 1.58 8.82
N TRP A 194 17.32 0.82 7.79
CA TRP A 194 16.41 0.16 6.86
C TRP A 194 16.16 -1.28 7.26
N LYS A 195 14.90 -1.68 7.24
CA LYS A 195 14.44 -3.05 7.50
C LYS A 195 14.03 -3.70 6.19
N LEU A 196 14.25 -5.01 6.08
CA LEU A 196 13.76 -5.78 4.94
C LEU A 196 12.25 -5.98 5.04
N SER A 197 11.52 -5.65 3.97
CA SER A 197 10.14 -6.09 3.76
C SER A 197 10.11 -7.15 2.66
N VAL A 198 9.40 -8.23 2.91
CA VAL A 198 9.10 -9.25 1.90
C VAL A 198 7.60 -9.29 1.65
N GLN A 199 7.19 -9.72 0.46
CA GLN A 199 5.78 -9.94 0.13
C GLN A 199 5.36 -11.32 0.64
N THR A 200 5.11 -11.42 1.94
CA THR A 200 4.86 -12.69 2.65
C THR A 200 3.65 -13.42 2.06
N HIS A 201 2.62 -12.69 1.63
CA HIS A 201 1.45 -13.24 0.95
C HIS A 201 1.82 -14.06 -0.28
N LYS A 202 2.78 -13.59 -1.11
CA LYS A 202 3.28 -14.33 -2.28
C LYS A 202 4.04 -15.61 -1.88
N VAL A 203 4.77 -15.58 -0.74
CA VAL A 203 5.53 -16.73 -0.24
C VAL A 203 4.61 -17.83 0.29
N VAL A 204 3.54 -17.46 0.99
CA VAL A 204 2.59 -18.42 1.58
C VAL A 204 1.41 -18.75 0.67
N GLY A 205 1.27 -18.08 -0.49
CA GLY A 205 0.25 -18.36 -1.50
C GLY A 205 -1.16 -17.94 -1.11
N ILE A 206 -1.29 -16.77 -0.48
CA ILE A 206 -2.57 -16.11 -0.17
C ILE A 206 -2.70 -14.78 -0.92
N ASP A 207 -3.92 -14.22 -0.98
CA ASP A 207 -4.21 -12.93 -1.61
C ASP A 207 -3.59 -11.75 -0.84
#